data_6e8d73d2518f8707a5e04368d1d6d4bb
#
_entry.id   6e8d73d2518f8707a5e04368d1d6d4bb
#
_cell.length_a   1.000
_cell.length_b   1.000
_cell.length_c   1.000
_cell.angle_alpha   90.00
_cell.angle_beta   90.00
_cell.angle_gamma   90.00
#
_symmetry.space_group_name_H-M   'P 1'
#
loop_
_entity.id
_entity.type
_entity.pdbx_description
1 polymer ?
#
loop_
_entity_poly.entity_id
_entity_poly.type
_entity_poly.pdbx_seq_one_letter_code
_entity_poly.pdbx_strand_id
1 'polypeptide(L)'
;DRAAAATRGRWQLVPVEGSTNQYYIYASSTRRYALSTQGDTADGNTLTLVAVDKAEPSQYTWTVEECAPRENALTPEVRDDMMEKWKEHYYHKAGTGYVIGNGGWWGDAEMFEVVLDALETTGDKQYATMFEMLYTNFLSRKTGNWINGSGYNEFNDDIAWMCIACVRAYLLTGVTKYLATAKTNFDGMYSRAAKYDNGTLVWKQGNAGTNSC
;
A
#
# COMPACT_ATOMS: atom_id res chain seq x y z
N ASP A 1 -19.53 -7.85 -10.02
CA ASP A 1 -20.08 -8.10 -8.68
C ASP A 1 -18.98 -7.90 -7.64
N ARG A 2 -19.03 -6.77 -6.89
CA ARG A 2 -18.02 -6.41 -5.87
C ARG A 2 -17.91 -7.45 -4.74
N ALA A 3 -18.99 -8.15 -4.42
CA ALA A 3 -19.00 -9.20 -3.39
C ALA A 3 -18.20 -10.45 -3.85
N ALA A 4 -18.24 -10.79 -5.12
CA ALA A 4 -17.47 -11.90 -5.68
C ALA A 4 -15.97 -11.59 -5.80
N ALA A 5 -15.59 -10.31 -5.99
CA ALA A 5 -14.19 -9.89 -6.03
C ALA A 5 -13.54 -9.89 -4.62
N ALA A 6 -14.31 -9.61 -3.57
CA ALA A 6 -13.80 -9.58 -2.20
C ALA A 6 -13.41 -10.96 -1.64
N THR A 7 -13.86 -12.05 -2.26
CA THR A 7 -13.51 -13.42 -1.85
C THR A 7 -12.41 -14.06 -2.71
N ARG A 8 -12.10 -13.46 -3.86
CA ARG A 8 -11.00 -13.92 -4.73
C ARG A 8 -9.68 -13.42 -4.17
N GLY A 9 -8.75 -14.34 -3.92
CA GLY A 9 -7.43 -14.03 -3.39
C GLY A 9 -7.29 -14.10 -1.87
N ARG A 10 -8.31 -14.54 -1.15
CA ARG A 10 -8.17 -14.82 0.29
C ARG A 10 -7.79 -16.27 0.50
N TRP A 11 -6.64 -16.47 1.11
CA TRP A 11 -6.17 -17.77 1.56
C TRP A 11 -6.55 -18.00 3.02
N GLN A 12 -6.93 -19.24 3.36
CA GLN A 12 -7.16 -19.63 4.75
C GLN A 12 -6.12 -20.67 5.15
N LEU A 13 -5.35 -20.36 6.21
CA LEU A 13 -4.54 -21.34 6.90
C LEU A 13 -5.40 -21.98 7.98
N VAL A 14 -5.55 -23.30 7.90
CA VAL A 14 -6.32 -24.10 8.87
C VAL A 14 -5.39 -25.11 9.48
N PRO A 15 -5.20 -25.09 10.82
CA PRO A 15 -4.36 -26.09 11.48
C PRO A 15 -4.84 -27.51 11.21
N VAL A 16 -3.90 -28.43 11.04
CA VAL A 16 -4.18 -29.86 10.99
C VAL A 16 -4.39 -30.33 12.44
N GLU A 17 -5.50 -31.02 12.67
CA GLU A 17 -5.82 -31.53 13.99
C GLU A 17 -4.72 -32.43 14.56
N GLY A 18 -4.32 -32.15 15.78
CA GLY A 18 -3.24 -32.92 16.47
C GLY A 18 -1.82 -32.51 16.06
N SER A 19 -1.64 -31.56 15.16
CA SER A 19 -0.31 -31.03 14.78
C SER A 19 -0.08 -29.63 15.34
N THR A 20 1.19 -29.31 15.65
CA THR A 20 1.60 -28.00 16.16
C THR A 20 2.03 -27.04 15.05
N ASN A 21 2.42 -27.56 13.88
CA ASN A 21 3.02 -26.77 12.79
C ASN A 21 2.54 -27.15 11.38
N GLN A 22 1.53 -28.00 11.27
CA GLN A 22 0.98 -28.39 9.97
C GLN A 22 -0.34 -27.67 9.71
N TYR A 23 -0.53 -27.27 8.46
CA TYR A 23 -1.69 -26.47 8.03
C TYR A 23 -2.16 -26.92 6.64
N TYR A 24 -3.45 -26.76 6.42
CA TYR A 24 -4.03 -26.72 5.09
C TYR A 24 -4.13 -25.26 4.63
N ILE A 25 -3.79 -25.00 3.37
CA ILE A 25 -3.89 -23.68 2.76
C ILE A 25 -5.01 -23.72 1.73
N TYR A 26 -6.19 -23.21 2.09
CA TYR A 26 -7.37 -23.21 1.23
C TYR A 26 -7.47 -21.92 0.42
N ALA A 27 -7.89 -22.06 -0.85
CA ALA A 27 -8.03 -20.93 -1.79
C ALA A 27 -9.24 -20.03 -1.52
N SER A 28 -10.15 -20.42 -0.63
CA SER A 28 -11.33 -19.63 -0.27
C SER A 28 -11.96 -20.13 1.03
N SER A 29 -12.94 -19.37 1.54
CA SER A 29 -13.73 -19.75 2.72
C SER A 29 -14.57 -21.01 2.52
N THR A 30 -14.82 -21.43 1.28
CA THR A 30 -15.56 -22.67 0.98
C THR A 30 -14.74 -23.92 1.17
N ARG A 31 -13.43 -23.80 1.29
CA ARG A 31 -12.48 -24.90 1.48
C ARG A 31 -12.59 -26.04 0.45
N ARG A 32 -13.07 -25.72 -0.76
CA ARG A 32 -13.22 -26.71 -1.85
C ARG A 32 -11.91 -27.03 -2.53
N TYR A 33 -10.96 -26.09 -2.52
CA TYR A 33 -9.65 -26.24 -3.15
C TYR A 33 -8.56 -25.89 -2.17
N ALA A 34 -7.51 -26.68 -2.13
CA ALA A 34 -6.33 -26.49 -1.33
C ALA A 34 -5.08 -26.36 -2.20
N LEU A 35 -4.11 -25.60 -1.72
CA LEU A 35 -2.79 -25.50 -2.35
C LEU A 35 -2.05 -26.83 -2.15
N SER A 36 -1.39 -27.32 -3.21
CA SER A 36 -0.73 -28.63 -3.24
C SER A 36 0.47 -28.64 -4.17
N THR A 37 1.48 -29.43 -3.81
CA THR A 37 2.58 -29.84 -4.69
C THR A 37 2.26 -31.14 -5.43
N GLN A 38 1.09 -31.73 -5.22
CA GLN A 38 0.69 -33.04 -5.71
C GLN A 38 1.61 -34.19 -5.25
N GLY A 39 2.26 -34.03 -4.10
CA GLY A 39 3.18 -35.01 -3.51
C GLY A 39 4.64 -34.86 -3.95
N ASP A 40 4.95 -33.97 -4.88
CA ASP A 40 6.33 -33.63 -5.23
C ASP A 40 6.80 -32.44 -4.38
N THR A 41 7.84 -32.64 -3.60
CA THR A 41 8.42 -31.67 -2.66
C THR A 41 9.74 -31.07 -3.13
N ALA A 42 10.12 -31.30 -4.39
CA ALA A 42 11.35 -30.74 -4.94
C ALA A 42 11.26 -29.20 -5.07
N ASP A 43 12.35 -28.52 -4.81
CA ASP A 43 12.48 -27.09 -4.98
C ASP A 43 12.19 -26.69 -6.45
N GLY A 44 11.40 -25.62 -6.62
CA GLY A 44 11.00 -25.13 -7.93
C GLY A 44 9.79 -25.86 -8.55
N ASN A 45 9.17 -26.76 -7.82
CA ASN A 45 7.97 -27.44 -8.32
C ASN A 45 6.76 -26.51 -8.43
N THR A 46 5.89 -26.85 -9.37
CA THR A 46 4.67 -26.05 -9.61
C THR A 46 3.64 -26.31 -8.53
N LEU A 47 3.17 -25.22 -7.90
CA LEU A 47 2.04 -25.27 -6.98
C LEU A 47 0.73 -25.29 -7.76
N THR A 48 -0.18 -26.17 -7.37
CA THR A 48 -1.50 -26.33 -7.99
C THR A 48 -2.61 -26.25 -6.95
N LEU A 49 -3.84 -26.09 -7.42
CA LEU A 49 -5.03 -26.23 -6.58
C LEU A 49 -5.64 -27.61 -6.82
N VAL A 50 -5.78 -28.37 -5.74
CA VAL A 50 -6.48 -29.65 -5.77
C VAL A 50 -7.85 -29.56 -5.14
N ALA A 51 -8.81 -30.30 -5.69
CA ALA A 51 -10.14 -30.43 -5.10
C ALA A 51 -10.05 -31.34 -3.87
N VAL A 52 -10.44 -30.80 -2.72
CA VAL A 52 -10.25 -31.45 -1.40
C VAL A 52 -11.00 -32.77 -1.28
N ASP A 53 -12.15 -32.90 -1.96
CA ASP A 53 -12.95 -34.12 -2.01
C ASP A 53 -12.36 -35.21 -2.92
N LYS A 54 -11.28 -34.94 -3.63
CA LYS A 54 -10.63 -35.84 -4.61
C LYS A 54 -9.14 -36.06 -4.32
N ALA A 55 -8.60 -35.43 -3.30
CA ALA A 55 -7.18 -35.50 -2.96
C ALA A 55 -6.98 -36.02 -1.55
N GLU A 56 -5.93 -36.79 -1.34
CA GLU A 56 -5.55 -37.24 0.00
C GLU A 56 -4.99 -36.06 0.80
N PRO A 57 -5.32 -35.93 2.10
CA PRO A 57 -4.85 -34.82 2.93
C PRO A 57 -3.35 -34.59 2.88
N SER A 58 -2.54 -35.65 2.81
CA SER A 58 -1.08 -35.57 2.68
C SER A 58 -0.60 -34.77 1.47
N GLN A 59 -1.39 -34.68 0.41
CA GLN A 59 -1.04 -33.97 -0.83
C GLN A 59 -1.14 -32.45 -0.69
N TYR A 60 -1.90 -31.93 0.30
CA TYR A 60 -2.11 -30.50 0.54
C TYR A 60 -1.85 -30.08 1.99
N THR A 61 -1.12 -30.91 2.76
CA THR A 61 -0.62 -30.57 4.09
C THR A 61 0.73 -29.85 3.95
N TRP A 62 0.85 -28.73 4.64
CA TRP A 62 2.03 -27.88 4.64
C TRP A 62 2.60 -27.80 6.04
N THR A 63 3.91 -27.94 6.17
CA THR A 63 4.62 -27.64 7.40
C THR A 63 5.00 -26.16 7.38
N VAL A 64 4.62 -25.43 8.43
CA VAL A 64 5.00 -24.02 8.62
C VAL A 64 6.09 -24.00 9.68
N GLU A 65 7.25 -23.52 9.30
CA GLU A 65 8.41 -23.38 10.19
C GLU A 65 8.69 -21.89 10.40
N GLU A 66 9.10 -21.55 11.61
CA GLU A 66 9.59 -20.22 11.89
C GLU A 66 10.89 -20.02 11.12
N CYS A 67 10.91 -19.07 10.21
CA CYS A 67 12.16 -18.73 9.52
C CYS A 67 13.12 -18.09 10.51
N ALA A 68 14.34 -18.59 10.57
CA ALA A 68 15.40 -17.84 11.23
C ALA A 68 15.47 -16.43 10.62
N PRO A 69 15.68 -15.38 11.44
CA PRO A 69 15.86 -14.03 10.93
C PRO A 69 16.94 -14.08 9.84
N ARG A 70 16.64 -13.47 8.68
CA ARG A 70 17.67 -13.35 7.63
C ARG A 70 18.86 -12.61 8.22
N GLU A 71 20.06 -13.05 7.92
CA GLU A 71 21.32 -12.43 8.38
C GLU A 71 21.37 -10.91 8.07
N ASN A 72 20.64 -10.48 7.03
CA ASN A 72 20.46 -9.09 6.61
C ASN A 72 19.05 -8.56 6.89
N ALA A 73 18.33 -9.09 7.88
CA ALA A 73 17.03 -8.53 8.25
C ALA A 73 17.18 -7.10 8.75
N LEU A 74 16.26 -6.24 8.36
CA LEU A 74 16.24 -4.85 8.82
C LEU A 74 15.92 -4.85 10.32
N THR A 75 16.94 -4.63 11.15
CA THR A 75 16.73 -4.51 12.61
C THR A 75 16.13 -3.14 12.95
N PRO A 76 15.49 -3.00 14.14
CA PRO A 76 15.02 -1.69 14.60
C PRO A 76 16.10 -0.61 14.57
N GLU A 77 17.32 -0.95 14.95
CA GLU A 77 18.47 -0.02 14.97
C GLU A 77 18.83 0.44 13.56
N VAL A 78 18.88 -0.46 12.59
CA VAL A 78 19.16 -0.13 11.18
C VAL A 78 18.03 0.74 10.60
N ARG A 79 16.77 0.41 10.90
CA ARG A 79 15.62 1.21 10.49
C ARG A 79 15.71 2.64 11.05
N ASP A 80 16.01 2.77 12.33
CA ASP A 80 16.06 4.06 13.01
C ASP A 80 17.23 4.91 12.48
N ASP A 81 18.40 4.32 12.25
CA ASP A 81 19.53 4.97 11.59
C ASP A 81 19.19 5.44 10.15
N MET A 82 18.49 4.61 9.39
CA MET A 82 18.01 4.98 8.06
C MET A 82 17.06 6.18 8.11
N MET A 83 16.12 6.20 9.08
CA MET A 83 15.19 7.32 9.23
C MET A 83 15.89 8.60 9.69
N GLU A 84 16.88 8.53 10.57
CA GLU A 84 17.68 9.72 10.94
C GLU A 84 18.42 10.28 9.71
N LYS A 85 19.11 9.45 8.94
CA LYS A 85 19.79 9.85 7.72
C LYS A 85 18.82 10.41 6.66
N TRP A 86 17.64 9.82 6.55
CA TRP A 86 16.60 10.32 5.68
C TRP A 86 16.14 11.72 6.13
N LYS A 87 15.91 11.93 7.43
CA LYS A 87 15.54 13.24 7.98
C LYS A 87 16.62 14.29 7.72
N GLU A 88 17.88 13.96 7.97
CA GLU A 88 19.03 14.85 7.71
C GLU A 88 19.10 15.29 6.25
N HIS A 89 18.74 14.39 5.31
CA HIS A 89 18.89 14.64 3.89
C HIS A 89 17.68 15.31 3.25
N TYR A 90 16.48 14.95 3.66
CA TYR A 90 15.24 15.33 2.97
C TYR A 90 14.28 16.18 3.81
N TYR A 91 14.34 16.12 5.12
CA TYR A 91 13.40 16.82 5.98
C TYR A 91 13.99 18.14 6.47
N HIS A 92 13.77 19.21 5.69
CA HIS A 92 14.38 20.52 5.94
C HIS A 92 13.36 21.54 6.41
N LYS A 93 13.82 22.41 7.33
CA LYS A 93 13.08 23.60 7.70
C LYS A 93 13.17 24.64 6.58
N ALA A 94 12.04 25.11 6.09
CA ALA A 94 11.94 26.16 5.09
C ALA A 94 10.95 27.23 5.58
N GLY A 95 11.45 28.39 5.93
CA GLY A 95 10.65 29.43 6.58
C GLY A 95 10.03 28.96 7.89
N THR A 96 8.68 28.99 7.96
CA THR A 96 7.92 28.52 9.14
C THR A 96 7.50 27.06 9.05
N GLY A 97 7.76 26.39 7.94
CA GLY A 97 7.36 25.00 7.69
C GLY A 97 8.54 24.08 7.37
N TYR A 98 8.21 22.84 7.06
CA TYR A 98 9.16 21.82 6.62
C TYR A 98 8.86 21.42 5.20
N VAL A 99 9.90 21.16 4.43
CA VAL A 99 9.82 20.72 3.03
C VAL A 99 10.58 19.43 2.85
N ILE A 100 10.16 18.65 1.87
CA ILE A 100 10.87 17.47 1.41
C ILE A 100 11.44 17.78 0.04
N GLY A 101 12.76 17.71 -0.07
CA GLY A 101 13.47 17.78 -1.35
C GLY A 101 13.04 18.96 -2.22
N ASN A 102 12.88 18.71 -3.52
CA ASN A 102 12.64 19.73 -4.53
C ASN A 102 11.16 20.11 -4.74
N GLY A 103 10.24 19.65 -3.89
CA GLY A 103 8.84 20.05 -3.90
C GLY A 103 8.13 19.73 -5.21
N GLY A 104 7.96 18.45 -5.51
CA GLY A 104 7.13 17.96 -6.61
C GLY A 104 5.76 17.51 -6.12
N TRP A 105 5.00 16.87 -6.99
CA TRP A 105 3.72 16.25 -6.64
C TRP A 105 3.94 14.79 -6.19
N TRP A 106 4.23 13.92 -7.14
CA TRP A 106 4.47 12.50 -6.84
C TRP A 106 5.68 12.31 -5.92
N GLY A 107 6.75 13.11 -6.11
CA GLY A 107 7.92 13.05 -5.25
C GLY A 107 7.62 13.44 -3.80
N ASP A 108 6.78 14.45 -3.56
CA ASP A 108 6.31 14.79 -2.21
C ASP A 108 5.44 13.66 -1.63
N ALA A 109 4.58 13.02 -2.45
CA ALA A 109 3.73 11.92 -2.01
C ALA A 109 4.56 10.70 -1.59
N GLU A 110 5.56 10.31 -2.38
CA GLU A 110 6.50 9.23 -2.04
C GLU A 110 7.24 9.50 -0.72
N MET A 111 7.68 10.74 -0.52
CA MET A 111 8.33 11.13 0.74
C MET A 111 7.36 11.13 1.93
N PHE A 112 6.08 11.45 1.71
CA PHE A 112 5.04 11.31 2.73
C PHE A 112 4.84 9.84 3.10
N GLU A 113 4.88 8.93 2.13
CA GLU A 113 4.79 7.49 2.36
C GLU A 113 5.94 6.98 3.26
N VAL A 114 7.17 7.47 3.07
CA VAL A 114 8.30 7.11 3.96
C VAL A 114 8.02 7.47 5.42
N VAL A 115 7.44 8.65 5.67
CA VAL A 115 7.06 9.07 7.02
C VAL A 115 5.92 8.23 7.58
N LEU A 116 4.96 7.85 6.73
CA LEU A 116 3.84 6.98 7.12
C LEU A 116 4.30 5.53 7.37
N ASP A 117 5.27 5.03 6.61
CA ASP A 117 5.91 3.73 6.87
C ASP A 117 6.60 3.71 8.23
N ALA A 118 7.31 4.80 8.57
CA ALA A 118 7.92 4.93 9.89
C ALA A 118 6.87 5.01 11.02
N LEU A 119 5.76 5.73 10.81
CA LEU A 119 4.65 5.77 11.76
C LEU A 119 4.04 4.38 11.96
N GLU A 120 3.74 3.67 10.87
CA GLU A 120 3.10 2.37 10.90
C GLU A 120 3.97 1.30 11.58
N THR A 121 5.27 1.30 11.28
CA THR A 121 6.21 0.29 11.78
C THR A 121 6.67 0.53 13.21
N THR A 122 6.70 1.80 13.66
CA THR A 122 7.19 2.15 15.01
C THR A 122 6.08 2.48 15.99
N GLY A 123 4.94 2.96 15.51
CA GLY A 123 3.89 3.56 16.34
C GLY A 123 4.29 4.90 16.97
N ASP A 124 5.45 5.45 16.63
CA ASP A 124 5.94 6.70 17.24
C ASP A 124 5.22 7.92 16.67
N LYS A 125 4.54 8.63 17.55
CA LYS A 125 3.72 9.80 17.21
C LYS A 125 4.52 10.98 16.63
N GLN A 126 5.84 11.01 16.78
CA GLN A 126 6.66 12.01 16.11
C GLN A 126 6.44 12.01 14.60
N TYR A 127 6.27 10.83 13.98
CA TYR A 127 6.04 10.71 12.55
C TYR A 127 4.67 11.23 12.13
N ALA A 128 3.65 11.10 12.97
CA ALA A 128 2.35 11.74 12.72
C ALA A 128 2.48 13.28 12.74
N THR A 129 3.29 13.82 13.64
CA THR A 129 3.59 15.26 13.69
C THR A 129 4.39 15.71 12.47
N MET A 130 5.38 14.92 12.04
CA MET A 130 6.14 15.18 10.80
C MET A 130 5.22 15.22 9.59
N PHE A 131 4.36 14.22 9.45
CA PHE A 131 3.38 14.18 8.35
C PHE A 131 2.50 15.43 8.34
N GLU A 132 1.96 15.83 9.49
CA GLU A 132 1.13 17.04 9.61
C GLU A 132 1.86 18.29 9.15
N MET A 133 3.12 18.46 9.51
CA MET A 133 3.93 19.60 9.09
C MET A 133 4.16 19.61 7.56
N LEU A 134 4.49 18.45 7.00
CA LEU A 134 4.70 18.28 5.56
C LEU A 134 3.40 18.52 4.77
N TYR A 135 2.31 17.94 5.23
CA TYR A 135 0.98 18.13 4.65
C TYR A 135 0.55 19.59 4.66
N THR A 136 0.70 20.27 5.80
CA THR A 136 0.36 21.70 5.92
C THR A 136 1.21 22.55 4.99
N ASN A 137 2.50 22.26 4.90
CA ASN A 137 3.41 22.95 3.99
C ASN A 137 3.04 22.67 2.51
N PHE A 138 2.70 21.42 2.17
CA PHE A 138 2.23 21.08 0.84
C PHE A 138 0.97 21.89 0.46
N LEU A 139 -0.04 21.94 1.33
CA LEU A 139 -1.25 22.72 1.09
C LEU A 139 -1.01 24.23 1.00
N SER A 140 0.00 24.76 1.71
CA SER A 140 0.36 26.18 1.59
C SER A 140 0.91 26.53 0.21
N ARG A 141 1.56 25.57 -0.46
CA ARG A 141 2.12 25.72 -1.81
C ARG A 141 1.16 25.33 -2.93
N LYS A 142 0.32 24.33 -2.71
CA LYS A 142 -0.52 23.68 -3.74
C LYS A 142 -2.02 23.86 -3.49
N THR A 143 -2.41 24.52 -2.40
CA THR A 143 -3.79 24.62 -1.93
C THR A 143 -4.45 23.25 -1.63
N GLY A 144 -5.70 23.26 -1.19
CA GLY A 144 -6.46 22.02 -0.93
C GLY A 144 -7.30 21.54 -2.13
N ASN A 145 -7.30 22.29 -3.23
CA ASN A 145 -8.01 21.93 -4.47
C ASN A 145 -7.01 21.81 -5.63
N TRP A 146 -6.82 20.57 -6.08
CA TRP A 146 -5.83 20.22 -7.12
C TRP A 146 -6.47 20.08 -8.51
N ILE A 147 -7.76 20.24 -8.58
CA ILE A 147 -8.55 20.10 -9.80
C ILE A 147 -8.73 21.43 -10.51
N ASN A 148 -8.75 22.52 -9.74
CA ASN A 148 -8.99 23.86 -10.22
C ASN A 148 -8.14 24.90 -9.47
N GLY A 149 -8.04 26.10 -10.05
CA GLY A 149 -7.42 27.26 -9.40
C GLY A 149 -5.90 27.15 -9.29
N SER A 150 -5.32 27.79 -8.27
CA SER A 150 -3.86 27.89 -8.08
C SER A 150 -3.18 26.57 -7.69
N GLY A 151 -3.96 25.58 -7.22
CA GLY A 151 -3.46 24.23 -6.95
C GLY A 151 -3.61 23.25 -8.09
N TYR A 152 -4.08 23.70 -9.27
CA TYR A 152 -4.35 22.83 -10.41
C TYR A 152 -3.14 21.98 -10.80
N ASN A 153 -3.41 20.69 -10.99
CA ASN A 153 -2.48 19.73 -11.58
C ASN A 153 -3.16 18.99 -12.73
N GLU A 154 -2.54 18.98 -13.91
CA GLU A 154 -3.07 18.27 -15.07
C GLU A 154 -2.84 16.75 -15.00
N PHE A 155 -1.88 16.30 -14.18
CA PHE A 155 -1.47 14.90 -14.07
C PHE A 155 -2.37 14.16 -13.09
N ASN A 156 -3.05 13.13 -13.57
CA ASN A 156 -3.98 12.35 -12.76
C ASN A 156 -3.26 11.41 -11.78
N ASP A 157 -2.12 10.87 -12.15
CA ASP A 157 -1.27 10.05 -11.29
C ASP A 157 -0.70 10.86 -10.10
N ASP A 158 -0.19 12.05 -10.33
CA ASP A 158 0.29 12.94 -9.27
C ASP A 158 -0.79 13.16 -8.18
N ILE A 159 -2.03 13.42 -8.64
CA ILE A 159 -3.15 13.60 -7.72
C ILE A 159 -3.48 12.28 -7.02
N ALA A 160 -3.47 11.16 -7.73
CA ALA A 160 -3.74 9.86 -7.16
C ALA A 160 -2.70 9.48 -6.08
N TRP A 161 -1.41 9.67 -6.33
CA TRP A 161 -0.34 9.44 -5.36
C TRP A 161 -0.56 10.23 -4.08
N MET A 162 -0.84 11.53 -4.20
CA MET A 162 -1.10 12.36 -3.01
C MET A 162 -2.39 11.97 -2.29
N CYS A 163 -3.43 11.54 -3.01
CA CYS A 163 -4.65 11.02 -2.39
C CYS A 163 -4.38 9.71 -1.62
N ILE A 164 -3.54 8.82 -2.15
CA ILE A 164 -3.13 7.57 -1.46
C ILE A 164 -2.44 7.92 -0.13
N ALA A 165 -1.45 8.80 -0.15
CA ALA A 165 -0.77 9.25 1.07
C ALA A 165 -1.74 9.84 2.09
N CYS A 166 -2.69 10.68 1.65
CA CYS A 166 -3.71 11.25 2.54
C CYS A 166 -4.66 10.20 3.12
N VAL A 167 -5.12 9.23 2.33
CA VAL A 167 -5.96 8.12 2.83
C VAL A 167 -5.21 7.30 3.86
N ARG A 168 -3.96 6.97 3.57
CA ARG A 168 -3.11 6.21 4.48
C ARG A 168 -2.87 6.95 5.80
N ALA A 169 -2.60 8.26 5.72
CA ALA A 169 -2.48 9.09 6.91
C ALA A 169 -3.76 9.08 7.76
N TYR A 170 -4.94 9.14 7.12
CA TYR A 170 -6.21 8.99 7.85
C TYR A 170 -6.34 7.62 8.52
N LEU A 171 -6.01 6.55 7.83
CA LEU A 171 -6.09 5.19 8.39
C LEU A 171 -5.18 4.99 9.61
N LEU A 172 -4.01 5.61 9.60
CA LEU A 172 -3.04 5.49 10.69
C LEU A 172 -3.31 6.45 11.86
N THR A 173 -3.93 7.61 11.60
CA THR A 173 -4.07 8.67 12.62
C THR A 173 -5.51 8.95 13.04
N GLY A 174 -6.50 8.56 12.24
CA GLY A 174 -7.92 8.91 12.45
C GLY A 174 -8.26 10.38 12.12
N VAL A 175 -7.31 11.17 11.61
CA VAL A 175 -7.52 12.61 11.35
C VAL A 175 -8.31 12.82 10.06
N THR A 176 -9.58 13.18 10.20
CA THR A 176 -10.57 13.22 9.10
C THR A 176 -10.29 14.22 7.99
N LYS A 177 -9.52 15.28 8.24
CA LYS A 177 -9.16 16.26 7.21
C LYS A 177 -8.34 15.64 6.06
N TYR A 178 -7.51 14.64 6.35
CA TYR A 178 -6.74 13.94 5.32
C TYR A 178 -7.67 13.19 4.35
N LEU A 179 -8.63 12.45 4.91
CA LEU A 179 -9.63 11.77 4.10
C LEU A 179 -10.49 12.73 3.28
N ALA A 180 -10.89 13.86 3.87
CA ALA A 180 -11.68 14.88 3.18
C ALA A 180 -10.91 15.47 1.98
N THR A 181 -9.63 15.79 2.16
CA THR A 181 -8.76 16.27 1.06
C THR A 181 -8.60 15.21 -0.03
N ALA A 182 -8.31 13.96 0.35
CA ALA A 182 -8.19 12.86 -0.60
C ALA A 182 -9.49 12.68 -1.40
N LYS A 183 -10.63 12.62 -0.72
CA LYS A 183 -11.93 12.40 -1.36
C LYS A 183 -12.27 13.53 -2.36
N THR A 184 -12.12 14.78 -1.96
CA THR A 184 -12.40 15.93 -2.81
C THR A 184 -11.59 15.89 -4.10
N ASN A 185 -10.29 15.62 -3.98
CA ASN A 185 -9.39 15.68 -5.12
C ASN A 185 -9.48 14.41 -5.98
N PHE A 186 -9.66 13.25 -5.38
CA PHE A 186 -9.86 12.00 -6.12
C PHE A 186 -11.17 12.03 -6.92
N ASP A 187 -12.29 12.39 -6.29
CA ASP A 187 -13.59 12.46 -6.95
C ASP A 187 -13.54 13.46 -8.13
N GLY A 188 -12.90 14.61 -7.92
CA GLY A 188 -12.74 15.62 -8.97
C GLY A 188 -11.81 15.14 -10.11
N MET A 189 -10.69 14.52 -9.79
CA MET A 189 -9.77 13.93 -10.77
C MET A 189 -10.46 12.82 -11.56
N TYR A 190 -11.11 11.89 -10.88
CA TYR A 190 -11.82 10.78 -11.50
C TYR A 190 -12.98 11.27 -12.40
N SER A 191 -13.69 12.33 -12.00
CA SER A 191 -14.77 12.93 -12.78
C SER A 191 -14.26 13.58 -14.07
N ARG A 192 -13.14 14.32 -14.00
CA ARG A 192 -12.58 15.03 -15.17
C ARG A 192 -11.80 14.16 -16.13
N ALA A 193 -11.17 13.07 -15.61
CA ALA A 193 -10.29 12.23 -16.41
C ALA A 193 -11.06 11.48 -17.49
N ALA A 194 -10.57 11.50 -18.72
CA ALA A 194 -11.03 10.58 -19.74
C ALA A 194 -10.72 9.13 -19.33
N LYS A 195 -11.61 8.23 -19.69
CA LYS A 195 -11.52 6.81 -19.36
C LYS A 195 -11.57 5.98 -20.63
N TYR A 196 -10.77 4.93 -20.66
CA TYR A 196 -10.90 3.90 -21.70
C TYR A 196 -12.08 2.97 -21.38
N ASP A 197 -12.52 2.19 -22.34
CA ASP A 197 -13.65 1.26 -22.19
C ASP A 197 -13.44 0.25 -21.05
N ASN A 198 -12.19 -0.06 -20.73
CA ASN A 198 -11.83 -0.92 -19.59
C ASN A 198 -11.82 -0.19 -18.23
N GLY A 199 -12.13 1.10 -18.19
CA GLY A 199 -12.14 1.91 -16.98
C GLY A 199 -10.78 2.52 -16.58
N THR A 200 -9.71 2.26 -17.34
CA THR A 200 -8.39 2.85 -17.09
C THR A 200 -8.40 4.36 -17.33
N LEU A 201 -7.80 5.12 -16.43
CA LEU A 201 -7.71 6.57 -16.58
C LEU A 201 -6.57 6.97 -17.51
N VAL A 202 -6.73 8.09 -18.19
CA VAL A 202 -5.63 8.72 -18.93
C VAL A 202 -4.60 9.30 -17.94
N TRP A 203 -3.35 9.34 -18.37
CA TRP A 203 -2.26 9.85 -17.54
C TRP A 203 -2.46 11.33 -17.16
N LYS A 204 -2.80 12.17 -18.12
CA LYS A 204 -3.08 13.59 -17.89
C LYS A 204 -4.16 14.11 -18.82
N GLN A 205 -4.66 15.31 -18.54
CA GLN A 205 -5.63 15.98 -19.40
C GLN A 205 -5.06 16.17 -20.82
N GLY A 206 -5.86 15.77 -21.82
CA GLY A 206 -5.49 15.88 -23.24
C GLY A 206 -4.44 14.90 -23.74
N ASN A 207 -4.04 13.91 -22.93
CA ASN A 207 -3.09 12.86 -23.34
C ASN A 207 -3.80 11.51 -23.46
N ALA A 208 -3.49 10.77 -24.54
CA ALA A 208 -4.01 9.43 -24.78
C ALA A 208 -3.22 8.31 -24.06
N GLY A 209 -2.16 8.64 -23.32
CA GLY A 209 -1.40 7.67 -22.53
C GLY A 209 -2.22 7.11 -21.37
N THR A 210 -2.08 5.82 -21.08
CA THR A 210 -2.70 5.18 -19.91
C THR A 210 -1.99 5.56 -18.63
N ASN A 211 -2.76 5.70 -17.55
CA ASN A 211 -2.26 5.78 -16.21
C ASN A 211 -2.23 4.36 -15.59
N SER A 212 -1.08 3.93 -15.15
CA SER A 212 -0.86 2.60 -14.55
C SER A 212 -0.88 2.59 -13.02
N CYS A 213 -1.22 3.71 -12.40
CA CYS A 213 -1.30 3.84 -10.94
C CYS A 213 -2.61 3.30 -10.35
#